data_2bb8e960b5640bd48dd7a0fe89da80d3
#
_entry.id   2bb8e960b5640bd48dd7a0fe89da80d3
#
_cell.length_a   1.000
_cell.length_b   1.000
_cell.length_c   1.000
_cell.angle_alpha   90.00
_cell.angle_beta   90.00
_cell.angle_gamma   90.00
#
_symmetry.space_group_name_H-M   'P 1'
#
loop_
_entity.id
_entity.type
_entity.pdbx_description
1 polymer ?
#
loop_
_entity_poly.entity_id
_entity_poly.type
_entity_poly.pdbx_seq_one_letter_code
_entity_poly.pdbx_strand_id
1 'polypeptide(L)'
;MAKVLGIDLGTTNSCMAVMEGGDPAVLENSEGARTTPSVVAFTKSGERLVGQAAKRQAVTNPANTVFSIKRFMGRKFDEVHEEEHRVPYKIVKAANGDAHVQVEVNGQRKTFSPPEISAMILSKMKADAEAKLG
;
A
#
# COMPACT_ATOMS: atom_id res chain seq x y z
N MET A 1 -22.73 -18.21 0.99
CA MET A 1 -21.50 -19.00 1.13
C MET A 1 -20.30 -18.08 1.10
N ALA A 2 -19.41 -18.21 2.07
CA ALA A 2 -18.21 -17.40 2.12
C ALA A 2 -17.23 -17.76 1.00
N LYS A 3 -16.65 -16.76 0.36
CA LYS A 3 -15.62 -16.96 -0.67
C LYS A 3 -14.26 -16.65 -0.06
N VAL A 4 -13.25 -17.39 -0.49
CA VAL A 4 -11.87 -17.14 -0.07
C VAL A 4 -11.19 -16.29 -1.11
N LEU A 5 -10.68 -15.14 -0.68
CA LEU A 5 -9.94 -14.22 -1.52
C LEU A 5 -8.44 -14.43 -1.31
N GLY A 6 -7.73 -14.74 -2.38
CA GLY A 6 -6.28 -14.80 -2.36
C GLY A 6 -5.70 -13.47 -2.80
N ILE A 7 -4.73 -12.95 -2.08
CA ILE A 7 -4.04 -11.71 -2.43
C ILE A 7 -2.54 -11.94 -2.46
N ASP A 8 -1.91 -11.56 -3.57
CA ASP A 8 -0.46 -11.50 -3.68
C ASP A 8 -0.05 -10.04 -3.49
N LEU A 9 0.48 -9.72 -2.31
CA LEU A 9 0.94 -8.38 -1.98
C LEU A 9 2.38 -8.22 -2.44
N GLY A 10 2.54 -7.76 -3.67
CA GLY A 10 3.86 -7.55 -4.26
C GLY A 10 4.48 -6.22 -3.87
N THR A 11 5.78 -6.09 -4.11
CA THR A 11 6.53 -4.86 -3.81
C THR A 11 6.04 -3.69 -4.67
N THR A 12 5.81 -3.93 -5.95
CA THR A 12 5.41 -2.91 -6.91
C THR A 12 3.90 -2.94 -7.20
N ASN A 13 3.37 -4.13 -7.43
CA ASN A 13 1.96 -4.34 -7.74
C ASN A 13 1.42 -5.51 -6.94
N SER A 14 0.13 -5.45 -6.65
CA SER A 14 -0.59 -6.52 -5.97
C SER A 14 -1.69 -7.05 -6.88
N CYS A 15 -2.06 -8.31 -6.69
CA CYS A 15 -3.18 -8.87 -7.44
C CYS A 15 -4.03 -9.75 -6.51
N MET A 16 -5.26 -10.03 -6.94
CA MET A 16 -6.20 -10.82 -6.15
C MET A 16 -6.95 -11.80 -7.04
N ALA A 17 -7.33 -12.92 -6.45
CA ALA A 17 -8.03 -13.99 -7.16
C ALA A 17 -8.98 -14.72 -6.24
N VAL A 18 -10.01 -15.31 -6.83
CA VAL A 18 -10.93 -16.22 -6.14
C VAL A 18 -10.98 -17.54 -6.91
N MET A 19 -11.42 -18.59 -6.25
CA MET A 19 -11.64 -19.87 -6.92
C MET A 19 -12.99 -19.88 -7.63
N GLU A 20 -12.97 -20.19 -8.91
CA GLU A 20 -14.17 -20.39 -9.72
C GLU A 20 -14.08 -21.72 -10.46
N GLY A 21 -15.04 -22.61 -10.18
CA GLY A 21 -15.09 -23.90 -10.83
C GLY A 21 -13.84 -24.75 -10.66
N GLY A 22 -13.15 -24.61 -9.53
CA GLY A 22 -11.92 -25.35 -9.25
C GLY A 22 -10.64 -24.67 -9.72
N ASP A 23 -10.74 -23.57 -10.44
CA ASP A 23 -9.59 -22.83 -10.95
C ASP A 23 -9.53 -21.42 -10.35
N PRO A 24 -8.32 -20.88 -10.11
CA PRO A 24 -8.20 -19.50 -9.66
C PRO A 24 -8.54 -18.51 -10.78
N ALA A 25 -9.33 -17.49 -10.45
CA ALA A 25 -9.71 -16.45 -11.39
C ALA A 25 -9.25 -15.11 -10.83
N VAL A 26 -8.42 -14.39 -11.59
CA VAL A 26 -7.94 -13.07 -11.21
C VAL A 26 -9.09 -12.07 -11.28
N LEU A 27 -9.27 -11.30 -10.21
CA LEU A 27 -10.29 -10.25 -10.14
C LEU A 27 -9.73 -8.91 -10.59
N GLU A 28 -10.54 -8.17 -11.31
CA GLU A 28 -10.23 -6.77 -11.63
C GLU A 28 -10.58 -5.90 -10.42
N ASN A 29 -9.79 -4.83 -10.24
CA ASN A 29 -10.08 -3.83 -9.21
C ASN A 29 -11.18 -2.86 -9.69
N SER A 30 -11.49 -1.86 -8.87
CA SER A 30 -12.54 -0.89 -9.21
C SER A 30 -12.22 -0.04 -10.43
N GLU A 31 -10.95 0.03 -10.83
CA GLU A 31 -10.50 0.75 -12.02
C GLU A 31 -10.43 -0.15 -13.26
N GLY A 32 -10.87 -1.39 -13.15
CA GLY A 32 -10.88 -2.33 -14.26
C GLY A 32 -9.54 -2.98 -14.59
N ALA A 33 -8.56 -2.89 -13.70
CA ALA A 33 -7.24 -3.47 -13.89
C ALA A 33 -7.07 -4.76 -13.08
N ARG A 34 -6.27 -5.68 -13.59
CA ARG A 34 -5.98 -6.95 -12.91
C ARG A 34 -4.93 -6.81 -11.82
N THR A 35 -4.14 -5.75 -11.86
CA THR A 35 -3.16 -5.46 -10.81
C THR A 35 -3.47 -4.11 -10.18
N THR A 36 -3.17 -4.00 -8.90
CA THR A 36 -3.31 -2.76 -8.13
C THR A 36 -1.92 -2.32 -7.73
N PRO A 37 -1.49 -1.12 -8.11
CA PRO A 37 -0.20 -0.62 -7.63
C PRO A 37 -0.13 -0.63 -6.10
N SER A 38 0.98 -1.14 -5.56
CA SER A 38 1.20 -1.21 -4.11
C SER A 38 1.65 0.16 -3.60
N VAL A 39 0.78 1.16 -3.75
CA VAL A 39 1.08 2.57 -3.47
C VAL A 39 -0.04 3.17 -2.62
N VAL A 40 0.35 3.92 -1.60
CA VAL A 40 -0.58 4.65 -0.73
C VAL A 40 -0.15 6.12 -0.71
N ALA A 41 -1.07 7.04 -0.94
CA ALA A 41 -0.79 8.47 -0.91
C ALA A 41 -1.74 9.17 0.05
N PHE A 42 -1.24 10.25 0.65
CA PHE A 42 -2.03 11.09 1.55
C PHE A 42 -2.09 12.50 0.96
N THR A 43 -3.29 12.97 0.67
CA THR A 43 -3.48 14.30 0.10
C THR A 43 -3.38 15.38 1.18
N LYS A 44 -3.24 16.63 0.76
CA LYS A 44 -3.17 17.77 1.68
C LYS A 44 -4.42 17.90 2.54
N SER A 45 -5.57 17.48 2.01
CA SER A 45 -6.86 17.53 2.72
C SER A 45 -7.04 16.35 3.68
N GLY A 46 -6.08 15.44 3.75
CA GLY A 46 -6.15 14.29 4.65
C GLY A 46 -6.79 13.05 4.03
N GLU A 47 -7.11 13.09 2.76
CA GLU A 47 -7.67 11.93 2.05
C GLU A 47 -6.58 10.90 1.78
N ARG A 48 -6.90 9.63 2.00
CA ARG A 48 -6.01 8.52 1.71
C ARG A 48 -6.39 7.90 0.37
N LEU A 49 -5.40 7.81 -0.52
CA LEU A 49 -5.56 7.17 -1.83
C LEU A 49 -4.73 5.91 -1.87
N VAL A 50 -5.22 4.86 -2.53
CA VAL A 50 -4.52 3.58 -2.65
C VAL A 50 -4.61 3.09 -4.09
N GLY A 51 -3.53 2.52 -4.60
CA GLY A 51 -3.48 1.94 -5.93
C GLY A 51 -3.17 2.97 -7.01
N GLN A 52 -3.86 2.91 -8.12
CA GLN A 52 -3.58 3.75 -9.29
C GLN A 52 -3.73 5.24 -8.99
N ALA A 53 -4.75 5.62 -8.23
CA ALA A 53 -4.96 7.01 -7.84
C ALA A 53 -3.77 7.55 -7.02
N ALA A 54 -3.23 6.71 -6.11
CA ALA A 54 -2.05 7.06 -5.33
C ALA A 54 -0.82 7.17 -6.23
N LYS A 55 -0.64 6.25 -7.15
CA LYS A 55 0.51 6.25 -8.06
C LYS A 55 0.56 7.50 -8.91
N ARG A 56 -0.60 8.00 -9.34
CA ARG A 56 -0.67 9.23 -10.14
C ARG A 56 -0.18 10.46 -9.39
N GLN A 57 -0.19 10.44 -8.06
CA GLN A 57 0.26 11.55 -7.23
C GLN A 57 1.76 11.53 -6.96
N ALA A 58 2.46 10.47 -7.35
CA ALA A 58 3.89 10.34 -7.05
C ALA A 58 4.72 11.51 -7.60
N VAL A 59 4.32 12.08 -8.73
CA VAL A 59 5.03 13.20 -9.37
C VAL A 59 4.77 14.51 -8.64
N THR A 60 3.53 14.77 -8.23
CA THR A 60 3.12 16.05 -7.63
C THR A 60 3.17 16.05 -6.11
N ASN A 61 3.19 14.87 -5.48
CA ASN A 61 3.14 14.72 -4.03
C ASN A 61 4.09 13.61 -3.56
N PRO A 62 5.39 13.66 -3.94
CA PRO A 62 6.30 12.53 -3.67
C PRO A 62 6.55 12.27 -2.19
N ALA A 63 6.59 13.31 -1.35
CA ALA A 63 6.86 13.14 0.08
C ALA A 63 5.77 12.39 0.83
N ASN A 64 4.55 12.38 0.29
CA ASN A 64 3.39 11.72 0.91
C ASN A 64 2.85 10.56 0.07
N THR A 65 3.64 10.06 -0.88
CA THR A 65 3.28 8.91 -1.70
C THR A 65 4.22 7.76 -1.36
N VAL A 66 3.68 6.74 -0.68
CA VAL A 66 4.45 5.61 -0.16
C VAL A 66 4.34 4.42 -1.12
N PHE A 67 5.48 3.90 -1.54
CA PHE A 67 5.57 2.74 -2.42
C PHE A 67 6.74 1.86 -1.99
N SER A 68 6.79 0.64 -2.48
CA SER A 68 7.84 -0.33 -2.15
C SER A 68 7.98 -0.55 -0.64
N ILE A 69 6.87 -0.44 0.10
CA ILE A 69 6.88 -0.54 1.55
C ILE A 69 7.35 -1.93 2.03
N LYS A 70 7.18 -2.94 1.19
CA LYS A 70 7.60 -4.30 1.51
C LYS A 70 9.10 -4.38 1.82
N ARG A 71 9.89 -3.46 1.26
CA ARG A 71 11.34 -3.40 1.51
C ARG A 71 11.68 -3.01 2.95
N PHE A 72 10.73 -2.41 3.66
CA PHE A 72 10.91 -1.98 5.04
C PHE A 72 10.21 -2.90 6.04
N MET A 73 9.44 -3.88 5.56
CA MET A 73 8.73 -4.84 6.40
C MET A 73 9.69 -5.65 7.24
N GLY A 74 9.46 -5.66 8.55
CA GLY A 74 10.30 -6.44 9.48
C GLY A 74 11.71 -5.93 9.63
N ARG A 75 12.01 -4.73 9.16
CA ARG A 75 13.37 -4.17 9.18
C ARG A 75 13.50 -3.10 10.26
N LYS A 76 14.70 -3.02 10.84
CA LYS A 76 15.05 -1.94 11.78
C LYS A 76 15.53 -0.72 11.00
N PHE A 77 15.31 0.47 11.56
CA PHE A 77 15.73 1.73 10.95
C PHE A 77 17.23 1.70 10.57
N ASP A 78 18.05 1.19 11.49
CA ASP A 78 19.51 1.16 11.28
C ASP A 78 19.94 0.19 10.18
N GLU A 79 19.07 -0.69 9.70
CA GLU A 79 19.34 -1.66 8.65
C GLU A 79 18.98 -1.17 7.25
N VAL A 80 18.26 -0.04 7.12
CA VAL A 80 17.67 0.37 5.84
C VAL A 80 18.24 1.69 5.30
N HIS A 81 19.49 2.01 5.60
CA HIS A 81 20.12 3.25 5.13
C HIS A 81 20.10 3.41 3.61
N GLU A 82 20.40 2.34 2.87
CA GLU A 82 20.42 2.41 1.41
C GLU A 82 19.00 2.58 0.85
N GLU A 83 18.05 1.83 1.37
CA GLU A 83 16.66 1.89 0.93
C GLU A 83 16.04 3.24 1.26
N GLU A 84 16.39 3.82 2.42
CA GLU A 84 15.92 5.13 2.83
C GLU A 84 16.28 6.21 1.82
N HIS A 85 17.48 6.15 1.27
CA HIS A 85 17.94 7.14 0.28
C HIS A 85 17.31 6.97 -1.10
N ARG A 86 16.66 5.85 -1.36
CA ARG A 86 16.05 5.55 -2.66
C ARG A 86 14.59 5.95 -2.77
N VAL A 87 14.00 6.40 -1.66
CA VAL A 87 12.58 6.76 -1.65
C VAL A 87 12.42 8.24 -1.30
N PRO A 88 11.42 8.93 -1.88
CA PRO A 88 11.21 10.36 -1.63
C PRO A 88 10.44 10.63 -0.33
N TYR A 89 9.77 9.63 0.24
CA TYR A 89 9.10 9.78 1.52
C TYR A 89 10.08 9.54 2.67
N LYS A 90 9.73 10.03 3.86
CA LYS A 90 10.64 9.99 5.01
C LYS A 90 10.50 8.69 5.79
N ILE A 91 11.63 8.08 6.11
CA ILE A 91 11.69 6.92 6.99
C ILE A 91 12.20 7.40 8.34
N VAL A 92 11.54 7.00 9.41
CA VAL A 92 11.89 7.40 10.77
C VAL A 92 12.05 6.17 11.66
N LYS A 93 12.73 6.36 12.79
CA LYS A 93 12.95 5.29 13.76
C LYS A 93 11.82 5.30 14.79
N ALA A 94 11.12 4.18 14.91
CA ALA A 94 10.10 4.02 15.93
C ALA A 94 10.72 3.80 17.31
N ALA A 95 9.90 3.88 18.36
CA ALA A 95 10.36 3.70 19.73
C ALA A 95 11.06 2.35 19.95
N ASN A 96 10.60 1.30 19.25
CA ASN A 96 11.21 -0.03 19.32
C ASN A 96 12.37 -0.24 18.34
N GLY A 97 12.74 0.79 17.58
CA GLY A 97 13.83 0.73 16.61
C GLY A 97 13.42 0.32 15.20
N ASP A 98 12.16 -0.01 14.97
CA ASP A 98 11.67 -0.39 13.64
C ASP A 98 11.67 0.80 12.68
N ALA A 99 11.79 0.51 11.38
CA ALA A 99 11.66 1.51 10.33
C ALA A 99 10.18 1.82 10.11
N HIS A 100 9.79 3.07 10.29
CA HIS A 100 8.42 3.56 10.05
C HIS A 100 8.44 4.64 8.98
N VAL A 101 7.29 4.88 8.36
CA VAL A 101 7.11 5.93 7.35
C VAL A 101 6.48 7.16 8.02
N GLN A 102 7.02 8.33 7.71
CA GLN A 102 6.44 9.60 8.18
C GLN A 102 5.87 10.38 7.00
N VAL A 103 4.62 10.78 7.12
CA VAL A 103 3.93 11.61 6.13
C VAL A 103 3.31 12.82 6.83
N GLU A 104 2.93 13.81 6.05
CA GLU A 104 2.27 15.00 6.57
C GLU A 104 0.82 15.02 6.09
N VAL A 105 -0.12 14.99 7.03
CA VAL A 105 -1.55 14.93 6.75
C VAL A 105 -2.22 16.08 7.50
N ASN A 106 -2.92 16.96 6.77
CA ASN A 106 -3.58 18.14 7.34
C ASN A 106 -2.62 19.01 8.17
N GLY A 107 -1.37 19.16 7.71
CA GLY A 107 -0.36 19.94 8.42
C GLY A 107 0.22 19.25 9.64
N GLN A 108 -0.14 18.00 9.89
CA GLN A 108 0.36 17.22 11.02
C GLN A 108 1.24 16.06 10.53
N ARG A 109 2.32 15.81 11.23
CA ARG A 109 3.18 14.66 10.95
C ARG A 109 2.55 13.40 11.53
N LYS A 110 2.39 12.39 10.69
CA LYS A 110 1.89 11.09 11.12
C LYS A 110 2.88 10.01 10.71
N THR A 111 3.05 9.01 11.56
CA THR A 111 3.93 7.87 11.29
C THR A 111 3.10 6.61 11.17
N PHE A 112 3.51 5.75 10.24
CA PHE A 112 2.85 4.46 10.02
C PHE A 112 3.92 3.38 9.96
N SER A 113 3.62 2.22 10.54
CA SER A 113 4.47 1.06 10.36
C SER A 113 4.28 0.49 8.95
N PRO A 114 5.26 -0.24 8.41
CA PRO A 114 5.06 -0.93 7.12
C PRO A 114 3.84 -1.85 7.11
N PRO A 115 3.55 -2.65 8.17
CA PRO A 115 2.31 -3.43 8.21
C PRO A 115 1.04 -2.56 8.13
N GLU A 116 1.02 -1.38 8.72
CA GLU A 116 -0.13 -0.48 8.63
C GLU A 116 -0.35 0.00 7.18
N ILE A 117 0.71 0.35 6.48
CA ILE A 117 0.63 0.74 5.05
C ILE A 117 0.15 -0.45 4.21
N SER A 118 0.69 -1.64 4.46
CA SER A 118 0.27 -2.85 3.76
C SER A 118 -1.21 -3.16 4.01
N ALA A 119 -1.67 -2.94 5.24
CA ALA A 119 -3.08 -3.13 5.59
C ALA A 119 -4.00 -2.19 4.80
N MET A 120 -3.55 -0.97 4.51
CA MET A 120 -4.31 -0.02 3.70
C MET A 120 -4.49 -0.53 2.26
N ILE A 121 -3.44 -1.14 1.70
CA ILE A 121 -3.51 -1.76 0.37
C ILE A 121 -4.48 -2.94 0.38
N LEU A 122 -4.37 -3.80 1.39
CA LEU A 122 -5.25 -4.96 1.54
C LEU A 122 -6.71 -4.55 1.71
N SER A 123 -6.97 -3.48 2.47
CA SER A 123 -8.34 -2.97 2.68
C SER A 123 -8.98 -2.51 1.37
N LYS A 124 -8.22 -1.81 0.53
CA LYS A 124 -8.72 -1.40 -0.79
C LYS A 124 -9.03 -2.61 -1.65
N MET A 125 -8.14 -3.58 -1.70
CA MET A 125 -8.33 -4.77 -2.52
C MET A 125 -9.53 -5.58 -2.05
N LYS A 126 -9.72 -5.69 -0.73
CA LYS A 126 -10.90 -6.36 -0.16
C LYS A 126 -12.18 -5.63 -0.57
N ALA A 127 -12.21 -4.31 -0.46
CA ALA A 127 -13.37 -3.51 -0.85
C ALA A 127 -13.68 -3.66 -2.35
N ASP A 128 -12.66 -3.66 -3.20
CA ASP A 128 -12.83 -3.86 -4.64
C ASP A 128 -13.39 -5.26 -4.94
N ALA A 129 -12.89 -6.28 -4.24
CA ALA A 129 -13.37 -7.64 -4.40
C ALA A 129 -14.83 -7.78 -3.96
N GLU A 130 -15.19 -7.18 -2.84
CA GLU A 130 -16.57 -7.21 -2.33
C GLU A 130 -17.53 -6.51 -3.31
N ALA A 131 -17.11 -5.39 -3.89
CA ALA A 131 -17.91 -4.68 -4.87
C ALA A 131 -18.09 -5.50 -6.15
N LYS A 132 -17.08 -6.28 -6.55
CA LYS A 132 -17.10 -7.11 -7.76
C LYS A 132 -17.94 -8.36 -7.58
N LEU A 133 -17.86 -8.97 -6.40
CA LEU A 133 -18.50 -10.28 -6.13
C LEU A 133 -19.88 -10.16 -5.46
N GLY A 134 -20.16 -9.04 -4.89
CA GLY A 134 -21.38 -8.82 -4.13
C GLY A 134 -21.23 -9.28 -2.66
#